data_283861d565b24202cb7240eabd6f79a2
#
_entry.id   283861d565b24202cb7240eabd6f79a2
#
_cell.length_a   1.000
_cell.length_b   1.000
_cell.length_c   1.000
_cell.angle_alpha   90.00
_cell.angle_beta   90.00
_cell.angle_gamma   90.00
#
_symmetry.space_group_name_H-M   'P 1'
#
loop_
_entity.id
_entity.type
_entity.pdbx_description
1 polymer ?
#
loop_
_entity_poly.entity_id
_entity_poly.type
_entity_poly.pdbx_seq_one_letter_code
_entity_poly.pdbx_strand_id
1 'polypeptide(L)'
;LLRAMETAGKFVEDEELRAALKENGIGRPSSRAGIIETLFKRHYIKRERKNLIATPTGIELIDTIKEELLKSCELTGIWEKKLRDIEANKYNPAQFIDELKEQIRQIVQDVMADTSNRHITTLSAADLKKKMAPKAVHAPKQPAAPKQPVDSKQHAAPKQKTGQSAAESSLQPA
;
A
#
# COMPACT_ATOMS: atom_id res chain seq x y z
N LEU A 1 -0.25 7.35 -2.22
CA LEU A 1 0.18 7.53 -0.83
C LEU A 1 1.58 8.16 -0.78
N LEU A 2 2.61 7.59 -1.42
CA LEU A 2 3.97 8.15 -1.43
C LEU A 2 3.97 9.64 -1.85
N ARG A 3 3.32 9.94 -2.99
CA ARG A 3 3.20 11.33 -3.45
C ARG A 3 2.46 12.24 -2.45
N ALA A 4 1.44 11.72 -1.77
CA ALA A 4 0.74 12.49 -0.72
C ALA A 4 1.65 12.79 0.48
N MET A 5 2.51 11.85 0.87
CA MET A 5 3.51 12.08 1.91
C MET A 5 4.54 13.14 1.48
N GLU A 6 4.97 13.12 0.22
CA GLU A 6 5.92 14.10 -0.33
C GLU A 6 5.34 15.51 -0.40
N THR A 7 4.06 15.62 -0.70
CA THR A 7 3.37 16.90 -0.85
C THR A 7 2.43 17.21 0.31
N ALA A 8 2.73 16.72 1.50
CA ALA A 8 1.88 16.83 2.69
C ALA A 8 1.56 18.28 3.08
N GLY A 9 2.45 19.22 2.80
CA GLY A 9 2.20 20.64 3.00
C GLY A 9 0.94 21.18 2.31
N LYS A 10 0.42 20.51 1.27
CA LYS A 10 -0.82 20.89 0.60
C LYS A 10 -2.07 20.71 1.46
N PHE A 11 -1.97 19.89 2.50
CA PHE A 11 -3.07 19.59 3.42
C PHE A 11 -3.03 20.47 4.67
N VAL A 12 -2.10 21.42 4.77
CA VAL A 12 -1.93 22.35 5.90
C VAL A 12 -2.37 23.73 5.47
N GLU A 13 -3.22 24.37 6.28
CA GLU A 13 -3.74 25.70 5.99
C GLU A 13 -2.74 26.81 6.34
N ASP A 14 -2.02 26.64 7.46
CA ASP A 14 -1.00 27.58 7.91
C ASP A 14 0.17 27.64 6.91
N GLU A 15 0.51 28.85 6.46
CA GLU A 15 1.51 29.07 5.42
C GLU A 15 2.95 28.80 5.90
N GLU A 16 3.26 29.08 7.18
CA GLU A 16 4.57 28.82 7.75
C GLU A 16 4.80 27.30 7.92
N LEU A 17 3.78 26.58 8.41
CA LEU A 17 3.82 25.13 8.55
C LEU A 17 3.86 24.43 7.17
N ARG A 18 3.12 25.01 6.20
CA ARG A 18 3.17 24.56 4.81
C ARG A 18 4.57 24.70 4.23
N ALA A 19 5.23 25.84 4.47
CA ALA A 19 6.61 26.08 4.04
C ALA A 19 7.58 25.11 4.74
N ALA A 20 7.37 24.82 6.02
CA ALA A 20 8.18 23.84 6.75
C ALA A 20 8.08 22.42 6.15
N LEU A 21 6.90 22.03 5.69
CA LEU A 21 6.66 20.70 5.07
C LEU A 21 7.00 20.65 3.57
N LYS A 22 7.23 21.78 2.91
CA LYS A 22 7.43 21.85 1.46
C LYS A 22 8.64 21.08 0.98
N GLU A 23 9.73 21.07 1.76
CA GLU A 23 10.98 20.42 1.37
C GLU A 23 10.96 18.92 1.64
N ASN A 24 10.47 18.52 2.81
CA ASN A 24 10.61 17.15 3.30
C ASN A 24 9.29 16.36 3.25
N GLY A 25 8.13 17.01 3.29
CA GLY A 25 6.84 16.34 3.45
C GLY A 25 6.74 15.60 4.79
N ILE A 26 6.00 14.50 4.81
CA ILE A 26 5.91 13.59 5.97
C ILE A 26 6.87 12.41 5.76
N GLY A 27 7.73 12.20 6.75
CA GLY A 27 8.75 11.15 6.76
C GLY A 27 9.90 11.43 5.77
N ARG A 28 11.09 10.97 6.13
CA ARG A 28 12.25 11.07 5.24
C ARG A 28 12.08 10.16 4.02
N PRO A 29 12.61 10.52 2.84
CA PRO A 29 12.52 9.67 1.64
C PRO A 29 12.92 8.22 1.88
N SER A 30 13.99 7.98 2.63
CA SER A 30 14.49 6.64 2.96
C SER A 30 13.56 5.82 3.87
N SER A 31 12.72 6.45 4.67
CA SER A 31 11.83 5.76 5.63
C SER A 31 10.40 5.57 5.10
N ARG A 32 9.98 6.30 4.07
CA ARG A 32 8.60 6.25 3.56
C ARG A 32 8.16 4.85 3.12
N ALA A 33 9.05 4.12 2.42
CA ALA A 33 8.75 2.76 1.99
C ALA A 33 8.47 1.85 3.20
N GLY A 34 9.32 1.88 4.23
CA GLY A 34 9.14 1.10 5.46
C GLY A 34 7.88 1.49 6.23
N ILE A 35 7.51 2.78 6.26
CA ILE A 35 6.25 3.24 6.85
C ILE A 35 5.06 2.61 6.11
N ILE A 36 5.04 2.69 4.78
CA ILE A 36 3.97 2.13 3.96
C ILE A 36 3.87 0.61 4.14
N GLU A 37 5.01 -0.10 4.16
CA GLU A 37 5.04 -1.54 4.43
C GLU A 37 4.49 -1.87 5.82
N THR A 38 4.78 -1.04 6.82
CA THR A 38 4.25 -1.21 8.17
C THR A 38 2.73 -1.07 8.20
N LEU A 39 2.15 -0.13 7.44
CA LEU A 39 0.70 0.01 7.31
C LEU A 39 0.06 -1.25 6.70
N PHE A 40 0.70 -1.85 5.67
CA PHE A 40 0.26 -3.14 5.11
C PHE A 40 0.40 -4.28 6.13
N LYS A 41 1.56 -4.39 6.78
CA LYS A 41 1.83 -5.45 7.76
C LYS A 41 0.86 -5.44 8.94
N ARG A 42 0.45 -4.25 9.36
CA ARG A 42 -0.56 -4.05 10.43
C ARG A 42 -1.99 -4.09 9.93
N HIS A 43 -2.20 -4.32 8.63
CA HIS A 43 -3.51 -4.38 7.99
C HIS A 43 -4.36 -3.10 8.11
N TYR A 44 -3.73 -1.95 8.26
CA TYR A 44 -4.44 -0.67 8.25
C TYR A 44 -4.85 -0.25 6.84
N ILE A 45 -4.09 -0.67 5.83
CA ILE A 45 -4.40 -0.48 4.42
C ILE A 45 -4.28 -1.80 3.66
N LYS A 46 -4.99 -1.91 2.54
CA LYS A 46 -4.90 -3.01 1.59
C LYS A 46 -4.75 -2.48 0.16
N ARG A 47 -4.19 -3.30 -0.70
CA ARG A 47 -4.18 -3.02 -2.14
C ARG A 47 -5.38 -3.70 -2.79
N GLU A 48 -6.13 -2.92 -3.58
CA GLU A 48 -7.21 -3.44 -4.42
C GLU A 48 -6.96 -2.99 -5.86
N ARG A 49 -6.49 -3.92 -6.69
CA ARG A 49 -5.99 -3.66 -8.05
C ARG A 49 -4.86 -2.60 -8.03
N LYS A 50 -5.12 -1.38 -8.54
CA LYS A 50 -4.17 -0.26 -8.58
C LYS A 50 -4.33 0.73 -7.42
N ASN A 51 -5.36 0.56 -6.60
CA ASN A 51 -5.70 1.48 -5.52
C ASN A 51 -5.23 0.96 -4.15
N LEU A 52 -4.93 1.90 -3.26
CA LEU A 52 -4.78 1.64 -1.83
C LEU A 52 -6.07 2.03 -1.13
N ILE A 53 -6.58 1.14 -0.30
CA ILE A 53 -7.85 1.32 0.41
C ILE A 53 -7.59 1.12 1.90
N ALA A 54 -8.14 2.00 2.74
CA ALA A 54 -8.15 1.80 4.18
C ALA A 54 -9.00 0.57 4.52
N THR A 55 -8.56 -0.20 5.50
CA THR A 55 -9.33 -1.32 6.03
C THR A 55 -10.24 -0.83 7.16
N PRO A 56 -11.27 -1.61 7.55
CA PRO A 56 -12.05 -1.28 8.74
C PRO A 56 -11.17 -1.05 9.98
N THR A 57 -10.17 -1.91 10.21
CA THR A 57 -9.20 -1.75 11.31
C THR A 57 -8.45 -0.43 11.24
N GLY A 58 -8.05 0.00 10.03
CA GLY A 58 -7.37 1.30 9.85
C GLY A 58 -8.29 2.48 10.12
N ILE A 59 -9.55 2.40 9.74
CA ILE A 59 -10.57 3.43 9.99
C ILE A 59 -10.86 3.51 11.49
N GLU A 60 -11.15 2.37 12.13
CA GLU A 60 -11.41 2.29 13.57
C GLU A 60 -10.24 2.83 14.41
N LEU A 61 -8.99 2.58 13.98
CA LEU A 61 -7.81 3.16 14.64
C LEU A 61 -7.86 4.68 14.64
N ILE A 62 -8.11 5.29 13.47
CA ILE A 62 -8.18 6.75 13.35
C ILE A 62 -9.35 7.33 14.16
N ASP A 63 -10.51 6.66 14.13
CA ASP A 63 -11.69 7.08 14.89
C ASP A 63 -11.48 6.94 16.42
N THR A 64 -10.60 6.02 16.85
CA THR A 64 -10.26 5.84 18.27
C THR A 64 -9.34 6.94 18.78
N ILE A 65 -8.46 7.49 17.93
CA ILE A 65 -7.56 8.58 18.29
C ILE A 65 -8.38 9.86 18.47
N LYS A 66 -8.42 10.40 19.67
CA LYS A 66 -9.14 11.65 19.99
C LYS A 66 -8.32 12.90 19.68
N GLU A 67 -7.01 12.81 19.79
CA GLU A 67 -6.08 13.90 19.55
C GLU A 67 -5.99 14.24 18.06
N GLU A 68 -6.61 15.36 17.65
CA GLU A 68 -6.67 15.78 16.25
C GLU A 68 -5.27 16.07 15.66
N LEU A 69 -4.35 16.61 16.48
CA LEU A 69 -2.99 16.89 16.02
C LEU A 69 -2.25 15.63 15.58
N LEU A 70 -2.52 14.48 16.23
CA LEU A 70 -1.92 13.20 15.81
C LEU A 70 -2.45 12.69 14.46
N LYS A 71 -3.62 13.17 14.04
CA LYS A 71 -4.26 12.79 12.77
C LYS A 71 -3.93 13.76 11.64
N SER A 72 -3.39 14.95 11.96
CA SER A 72 -3.08 15.98 10.99
C SER A 72 -1.59 16.00 10.59
N CYS A 73 -1.31 16.65 9.46
CA CYS A 73 0.07 16.93 9.04
C CYS A 73 0.70 18.10 9.83
N GLU A 74 -0.11 18.87 10.55
CA GLU A 74 0.30 20.10 11.23
C GLU A 74 1.32 19.84 12.32
N LEU A 75 1.13 18.76 13.10
CA LEU A 75 2.08 18.39 14.14
C LEU A 75 3.51 18.20 13.58
N THR A 76 3.61 17.51 12.43
CA THR A 76 4.90 17.36 11.75
C THR A 76 5.44 18.72 11.30
N GLY A 77 4.60 19.58 10.76
CA GLY A 77 4.97 20.95 10.37
C GLY A 77 5.49 21.78 11.53
N ILE A 78 4.82 21.73 12.68
CA ILE A 78 5.23 22.42 13.93
C ILE A 78 6.62 21.94 14.36
N TRP A 79 6.86 20.63 14.38
CA TRP A 79 8.16 20.08 14.78
C TRP A 79 9.27 20.40 13.78
N GLU A 80 9.00 20.30 12.48
CA GLU A 80 9.97 20.65 11.44
C GLU A 80 10.35 22.16 11.52
N LYS A 81 9.38 23.03 11.78
CA LYS A 81 9.63 24.46 11.99
C LYS A 81 10.53 24.68 13.20
N LYS A 82 10.18 24.11 14.37
CA LYS A 82 11.00 24.23 15.59
C LYS A 82 12.41 23.68 15.41
N LEU A 83 12.58 22.56 14.71
CA LEU A 83 13.88 21.97 14.41
C LEU A 83 14.73 22.91 13.55
N ARG A 84 14.16 23.58 12.56
CA ARG A 84 14.85 24.60 11.76
C ARG A 84 15.22 25.83 12.59
N ASP A 85 14.35 26.26 13.50
CA ASP A 85 14.65 27.36 14.41
C ASP A 85 15.78 27.03 15.38
N ILE A 86 15.89 25.75 15.80
CA ILE A 86 17.03 25.23 16.59
C ILE A 86 18.30 25.28 15.75
N GLU A 87 18.26 24.81 14.50
CA GLU A 87 19.40 24.82 13.58
C GLU A 87 19.88 26.27 13.31
N ALA A 88 18.95 27.21 13.23
CA ALA A 88 19.23 28.64 13.08
C ALA A 88 19.61 29.35 14.38
N ASN A 89 19.74 28.64 15.52
CA ASN A 89 19.97 29.18 16.87
C ASN A 89 18.92 30.19 17.34
N LYS A 90 17.68 30.09 16.85
CA LYS A 90 16.55 30.92 17.23
C LYS A 90 15.64 30.29 18.30
N TYR A 91 15.80 29.00 18.54
CA TYR A 91 15.00 28.23 19.49
C TYR A 91 15.87 27.31 20.32
N ASN A 92 15.52 27.13 21.62
CA ASN A 92 16.32 26.33 22.54
C ASN A 92 16.00 24.83 22.40
N PRO A 93 17.00 23.95 22.12
CA PRO A 93 16.78 22.52 22.02
C PRO A 93 16.19 21.88 23.29
N ALA A 94 16.62 22.34 24.47
CA ALA A 94 16.11 21.81 25.74
C ALA A 94 14.63 22.11 25.92
N GLN A 95 14.21 23.33 25.58
CA GLN A 95 12.82 23.73 25.59
C GLN A 95 11.97 22.86 24.65
N PHE A 96 12.44 22.58 23.43
CA PHE A 96 11.76 21.71 22.49
C PHE A 96 11.51 20.32 23.08
N ILE A 97 12.53 19.74 23.74
CA ILE A 97 12.41 18.42 24.35
C ILE A 97 11.43 18.43 25.53
N ASP A 98 11.41 19.48 26.32
CA ASP A 98 10.49 19.57 27.48
C ASP A 98 9.05 19.77 27.02
N GLU A 99 8.79 20.56 25.98
CA GLU A 99 7.48 20.70 25.36
C GLU A 99 6.99 19.37 24.76
N LEU A 100 7.90 18.63 24.07
CA LEU A 100 7.57 17.31 23.52
C LEU A 100 7.20 16.30 24.62
N LYS A 101 7.96 16.29 25.73
CA LYS A 101 7.65 15.44 26.89
C LYS A 101 6.29 15.78 27.49
N GLU A 102 5.97 17.06 27.60
CA GLU A 102 4.69 17.51 28.16
C GLU A 102 3.53 17.12 27.24
N GLN A 103 3.68 17.31 25.94
CA GLN A 103 2.67 16.88 24.97
C GLN A 103 2.42 15.36 25.04
N ILE A 104 3.50 14.55 25.10
CA ILE A 104 3.36 13.10 25.24
C ILE A 104 2.67 12.74 26.55
N ARG A 105 3.03 13.40 27.66
CA ARG A 105 2.42 13.16 28.97
C ARG A 105 0.92 13.43 28.93
N GLN A 106 0.51 14.55 28.32
CA GLN A 106 -0.90 14.91 28.14
C GLN A 106 -1.64 13.85 27.33
N ILE A 107 -1.12 13.45 26.18
CA ILE A 107 -1.73 12.41 25.33
C ILE A 107 -1.90 11.10 26.10
N VAL A 108 -0.89 10.69 26.86
CA VAL A 108 -0.96 9.45 27.67
C VAL A 108 -2.04 9.57 28.75
N GLN A 109 -2.13 10.72 29.42
CA GLN A 109 -3.18 10.95 30.43
C GLN A 109 -4.59 10.91 29.81
N ASP A 110 -4.78 11.53 28.66
CA ASP A 110 -6.06 11.56 27.93
C ASP A 110 -6.48 10.16 27.49
N VAL A 111 -5.51 9.36 26.99
CA VAL A 111 -5.75 7.96 26.61
C VAL A 111 -6.08 7.10 27.85
N MET A 112 -5.39 7.30 28.99
CA MET A 112 -5.67 6.56 30.22
C MET A 112 -7.00 6.96 30.87
N ALA A 113 -7.42 8.21 30.72
CA ALA A 113 -8.71 8.70 31.20
C ALA A 113 -9.88 8.27 30.30
N ASP A 114 -9.60 7.75 29.09
CA ASP A 114 -10.64 7.31 28.17
C ASP A 114 -11.27 6.00 28.60
N THR A 115 -12.45 6.06 29.16
CA THR A 115 -13.26 4.91 29.58
C THR A 115 -14.22 4.40 28.49
N SER A 116 -14.11 4.91 27.25
CA SER A 116 -15.05 4.60 26.17
C SER A 116 -15.02 3.14 25.70
N ASN A 117 -14.09 2.33 26.20
CA ASN A 117 -13.93 0.89 25.92
C ASN A 117 -14.03 0.54 24.41
N ARG A 118 -13.42 1.37 23.58
CA ARG A 118 -13.42 1.16 22.14
C ARG A 118 -12.45 0.04 21.79
N HIS A 119 -12.96 -0.97 21.13
CA HIS A 119 -12.14 -2.08 20.62
C HIS A 119 -11.82 -1.85 19.14
N ILE A 120 -10.54 -1.97 18.79
CA ILE A 120 -10.12 -2.03 17.39
C ILE A 120 -10.29 -3.48 16.93
N THR A 121 -11.07 -3.69 15.89
CA THR A 121 -11.25 -5.01 15.29
C THR A 121 -9.94 -5.49 14.67
N THR A 122 -9.22 -6.36 15.39
CA THR A 122 -8.03 -7.00 14.83
C THR A 122 -8.46 -8.10 13.87
N LEU A 123 -8.35 -7.88 12.58
CA LEU A 123 -8.58 -8.94 11.59
C LEU A 123 -7.48 -9.99 11.72
N SER A 124 -7.85 -11.24 12.03
CA SER A 124 -6.89 -12.32 12.02
C SER A 124 -6.37 -12.58 10.60
N ALA A 125 -5.15 -13.10 10.47
CA ALA A 125 -4.59 -13.49 9.17
C ALA A 125 -5.48 -14.50 8.42
N ALA A 126 -6.29 -15.28 9.15
CA ALA A 126 -7.25 -16.23 8.60
C ALA A 126 -8.48 -15.53 8.00
N ASP A 127 -8.98 -14.48 8.64
CA ASP A 127 -10.13 -13.70 8.17
C ASP A 127 -9.77 -12.91 6.90
N LEU A 128 -8.54 -12.44 6.82
CA LEU A 128 -8.02 -11.75 5.64
C LEU A 128 -7.91 -12.69 4.44
N LYS A 129 -7.41 -13.92 4.63
CA LYS A 129 -7.36 -14.94 3.56
C LYS A 129 -8.75 -15.32 3.08
N LYS A 130 -9.74 -15.40 3.97
CA LYS A 130 -11.13 -15.75 3.64
C LYS A 130 -11.83 -14.64 2.85
N LYS A 131 -11.56 -13.36 3.15
CA LYS A 131 -12.09 -12.20 2.40
C LYS A 131 -11.36 -11.92 1.09
N MET A 132 -10.12 -12.40 0.94
CA MET A 132 -9.32 -12.23 -0.28
C MET A 132 -9.43 -13.41 -1.26
N ALA A 133 -10.10 -14.50 -0.90
CA ALA A 133 -10.39 -15.58 -1.85
C ALA A 133 -11.21 -15.00 -3.01
N PRO A 134 -10.76 -15.12 -4.28
CA PRO A 134 -11.52 -14.65 -5.41
C PRO A 134 -12.86 -15.40 -5.42
N LYS A 135 -13.98 -14.67 -5.40
CA LYS A 135 -15.28 -15.27 -5.71
C LYS A 135 -15.10 -16.01 -7.03
N ALA A 136 -15.29 -17.34 -6.98
CA ALA A 136 -15.28 -18.17 -8.17
C ALA A 136 -16.20 -17.52 -9.23
N VAL A 137 -15.58 -16.97 -10.24
CA VAL A 137 -16.29 -16.48 -11.42
C VAL A 137 -16.86 -17.74 -12.06
N HIS A 138 -18.18 -17.87 -12.11
CA HIS A 138 -18.85 -18.90 -12.86
C HIS A 138 -18.21 -18.97 -14.25
N ALA A 139 -17.54 -20.10 -14.53
CA ALA A 139 -17.06 -20.39 -15.86
C ALA A 139 -18.28 -20.32 -16.83
N PRO A 140 -18.16 -19.61 -17.94
CA PRO A 140 -19.24 -19.64 -18.94
C PRO A 140 -19.37 -21.06 -19.45
N LYS A 141 -20.61 -21.62 -19.40
CA LYS A 141 -20.95 -22.90 -20.02
C LYS A 141 -20.52 -22.84 -21.48
N GLN A 142 -19.62 -23.76 -21.86
CA GLN A 142 -19.27 -23.98 -23.25
C GLN A 142 -20.54 -24.36 -24.02
N PRO A 143 -20.79 -23.78 -25.20
CA PRO A 143 -21.86 -24.23 -26.06
C PRO A 143 -21.57 -25.65 -26.55
N ALA A 144 -22.58 -26.53 -26.52
CA ALA A 144 -22.51 -27.88 -26.98
C ALA A 144 -22.10 -27.93 -28.48
N ALA A 145 -21.09 -28.76 -28.77
CA ALA A 145 -20.67 -29.03 -30.14
C ALA A 145 -21.81 -29.67 -30.99
N PRO A 146 -22.00 -29.27 -32.24
CA PRO A 146 -22.99 -29.88 -33.12
C PRO A 146 -22.56 -31.30 -33.50
N LYS A 147 -23.50 -32.23 -33.40
CA LYS A 147 -23.35 -33.62 -33.84
C LYS A 147 -23.12 -33.65 -35.35
N GLN A 148 -22.01 -34.26 -35.78
CA GLN A 148 -21.80 -34.60 -37.21
C GLN A 148 -22.58 -35.85 -37.59
N PRO A 149 -23.17 -35.91 -38.82
CA PRO A 149 -23.80 -37.08 -39.34
C PRO A 149 -22.75 -38.06 -39.87
N VAL A 150 -22.94 -39.32 -39.53
CA VAL A 150 -22.22 -40.47 -40.11
C VAL A 150 -22.67 -40.68 -41.54
N ASP A 151 -21.75 -40.65 -42.50
CA ASP A 151 -22.00 -41.35 -43.74
C ASP A 151 -20.73 -42.06 -44.24
N SER A 152 -20.95 -43.35 -44.51
CA SER A 152 -20.00 -44.35 -44.95
C SER A 152 -19.73 -44.19 -46.44
N LYS A 153 -18.46 -44.24 -46.85
CA LYS A 153 -18.08 -45.07 -48.04
C LYS A 153 -16.58 -45.16 -48.22
N GLN A 154 -16.15 -46.36 -48.35
CA GLN A 154 -14.85 -46.92 -48.73
C GLN A 154 -14.33 -46.30 -50.03
N HIS A 155 -12.98 -46.13 -50.14
CA HIS A 155 -12.20 -46.74 -51.23
C HIS A 155 -10.69 -46.44 -51.05
N ALA A 156 -9.94 -47.55 -50.97
CA ALA A 156 -8.66 -47.89 -51.61
C ALA A 156 -7.48 -46.87 -51.59
N ALA A 157 -6.37 -47.36 -51.04
CA ALA A 157 -5.03 -46.91 -51.32
C ALA A 157 -4.58 -47.21 -52.77
N PRO A 158 -3.49 -46.61 -53.30
CA PRO A 158 -2.16 -47.17 -53.10
C PRO A 158 -0.95 -46.19 -53.10
N LYS A 159 0.07 -46.66 -52.37
CA LYS A 159 1.51 -46.81 -52.60
C LYS A 159 2.38 -45.74 -53.33
N GLN A 160 3.53 -45.46 -52.63
CA GLN A 160 4.91 -45.29 -53.13
C GLN A 160 5.27 -43.90 -53.71
N LYS A 161 6.42 -43.29 -53.49
CA LYS A 161 7.83 -43.70 -53.34
C LYS A 161 8.68 -42.52 -52.80
N THR A 162 9.58 -42.76 -51.88
CA THR A 162 11.05 -42.63 -51.97
C THR A 162 11.69 -41.36 -52.52
N GLY A 163 12.70 -40.91 -51.78
CA GLY A 163 13.83 -40.09 -52.24
C GLY A 163 14.24 -39.11 -51.13
N GLN A 164 15.14 -39.45 -50.23
CA GLN A 164 16.59 -39.37 -50.27
C GLN A 164 17.17 -38.03 -50.69
N SER A 165 18.00 -37.52 -49.80
CA SER A 165 19.38 -37.05 -49.92
C SER A 165 19.55 -35.66 -49.33
N ALA A 166 20.20 -35.54 -48.24
CA ALA A 166 21.65 -35.50 -47.98
C ALA A 166 22.26 -34.10 -48.09
N ALA A 167 22.97 -33.87 -47.07
CA ALA A 167 24.31 -33.28 -46.94
C ALA A 167 24.38 -31.75 -46.69
N GLU A 168 24.94 -31.47 -45.55
CA GLU A 168 26.29 -30.92 -45.29
C GLU A 168 26.38 -29.41 -45.61
N SER A 169 26.99 -28.57 -44.86
CA SER A 169 28.22 -28.59 -44.11
C SER A 169 28.48 -27.19 -43.52
N SER A 170 28.95 -27.16 -42.27
CA SER A 170 30.11 -26.37 -41.82
C SER A 170 30.11 -24.83 -42.06
N LEU A 171 30.37 -24.02 -41.13
CA LEU A 171 31.59 -23.67 -40.41
C LEU A 171 31.38 -22.43 -39.53
N GLN A 172 31.83 -22.48 -38.31
CA GLN A 172 32.35 -21.39 -37.50
C GLN A 172 33.68 -20.89 -38.08
N PRO A 173 34.39 -19.92 -37.52
CA PRO A 173 34.08 -18.83 -36.55
C PRO A 173 34.74 -17.50 -36.93
N ALA A 174 34.45 -16.44 -36.23
CA ALA A 174 35.44 -15.53 -35.67
C ALA A 174 34.70 -14.53 -34.70
#